data_b2efde8aae6ad8bd2624df4ea7954589
#
_entry.id   b2efde8aae6ad8bd2624df4ea7954589
#
_cell.length_a   1.000
_cell.length_b   1.000
_cell.length_c   1.000
_cell.angle_alpha   90.00
_cell.angle_beta   90.00
_cell.angle_gamma   90.00
#
_symmetry.space_group_name_H-M   'P 1'
#
loop_
_entity.id
_entity.type
_entity.pdbx_description
1 polymer ?
#
loop_
_entity_poly.entity_id
_entity_poly.type
_entity_poly.pdbx_seq_one_letter_code
_entity_poly.pdbx_strand_id
1 'polypeptide(L)'
;MARTTYVVSDLHLGAGDYLDDFDRDDSFIELVRTIDGRRGAELVINGDFIDFVAVNLEKPSARPFSRLGSTEDESLAKLERVIHAHGDLFISLRVFMERGHRVVLVPGNHDVDLFWPRVRDRLLHELGDPDSDHFHFESSGVYRNGSVYVEHGNQHYADSVFEDFTHPFLRDPKTGEERLERSWGNCFLEYFSNGMMSERNPFINNVRPIPNMVFLGIQDESWWFKAAYAYKLLRFMSRVGFPPFKESRELLRRKQEGRLDTRGYSRRRFMDILSRRGKVEIEGLEEAEGLPVSFPEEEEDGAAGQEGLLLDSLATREDALSVAAREILLGDEGIDVVVFGHDHRYYSNELQPVLGGHRGKYYVNTGTWIPMLFLTRTKRKLRWRDLEDESLYQQLLTYAVVRKGLAKTTASLRRIA
;
A
#
# COMPACT_ATOMS: atom_id res chain seq x y z
N MET A 1 18.03 9.90 26.08
CA MET A 1 16.68 9.39 26.42
C MET A 1 16.22 8.54 25.27
N ALA A 2 15.51 7.44 25.50
CA ALA A 2 14.96 6.63 24.41
C ALA A 2 13.86 7.44 23.67
N ARG A 3 14.05 7.67 22.37
CA ARG A 3 13.00 8.27 21.53
C ARG A 3 11.85 7.29 21.39
N THR A 4 10.61 7.78 21.44
CA THR A 4 9.43 7.01 21.03
C THR A 4 9.21 7.26 19.54
N THR A 5 9.13 6.19 18.76
CA THR A 5 8.83 6.25 17.34
C THR A 5 7.34 5.95 17.12
N TYR A 6 6.68 6.83 16.40
CA TYR A 6 5.30 6.68 15.95
C TYR A 6 5.32 6.38 14.45
N VAL A 7 4.55 5.43 14.00
CA VAL A 7 4.52 5.05 12.58
C VAL A 7 3.09 5.09 12.09
N VAL A 8 2.87 5.79 10.98
CA VAL A 8 1.62 5.80 10.18
C VAL A 8 1.95 5.39 8.77
N SER A 9 0.99 4.91 8.00
CA SER A 9 1.12 4.63 6.57
C SER A 9 -0.19 4.85 5.83
N ASP A 10 -0.14 4.82 4.52
CA ASP A 10 -1.30 4.73 3.64
C ASP A 10 -2.35 5.81 3.93
N LEU A 11 -1.88 7.08 4.00
CA LEU A 11 -2.76 8.23 4.13
C LEU A 11 -3.44 8.56 2.79
N HIS A 12 -2.71 8.42 1.67
CA HIS A 12 -3.19 8.67 0.32
C HIS A 12 -3.76 10.06 0.11
N LEU A 13 -3.01 11.12 0.51
CA LEU A 13 -3.40 12.51 0.26
C LEU A 13 -3.56 12.76 -1.24
N GLY A 14 -4.75 13.11 -1.67
CA GLY A 14 -5.08 13.41 -3.06
C GLY A 14 -5.14 14.91 -3.36
N ALA A 15 -5.92 15.30 -4.34
CA ALA A 15 -6.01 16.69 -4.84
C ALA A 15 -7.27 17.44 -4.36
N GLY A 16 -7.98 16.94 -3.37
CA GLY A 16 -9.24 17.48 -2.87
C GLY A 16 -10.40 17.34 -3.88
N ASP A 17 -10.27 16.45 -4.87
CA ASP A 17 -11.31 16.15 -5.82
C ASP A 17 -11.95 14.76 -5.53
N TYR A 18 -12.83 14.27 -6.44
CA TYR A 18 -13.55 13.02 -6.27
C TYR A 18 -12.66 11.75 -6.25
N LEU A 19 -11.36 11.87 -6.54
CA LEU A 19 -10.38 10.80 -6.45
C LEU A 19 -9.59 10.84 -5.14
N ASP A 20 -9.81 11.88 -4.33
CA ASP A 20 -9.17 12.02 -3.04
C ASP A 20 -9.97 11.27 -1.98
N ASP A 21 -9.47 10.13 -1.58
CA ASP A 21 -10.09 9.27 -0.58
C ASP A 21 -9.75 9.68 0.87
N PHE A 22 -8.79 10.62 1.05
CA PHE A 22 -8.39 11.08 2.37
C PHE A 22 -9.16 12.33 2.79
N ASP A 23 -9.97 12.19 3.82
CA ASP A 23 -10.82 13.26 4.39
C ASP A 23 -10.57 13.49 5.89
N ARG A 24 -9.37 13.16 6.40
CA ARG A 24 -9.04 13.11 7.83
C ARG A 24 -7.91 14.03 8.26
N ASP A 25 -7.75 15.19 7.61
CA ASP A 25 -6.74 16.19 7.98
C ASP A 25 -6.79 16.54 9.46
N ASP A 26 -7.98 16.82 10.01
CA ASP A 26 -8.14 17.17 11.41
C ASP A 26 -7.67 16.05 12.35
N SER A 27 -7.97 14.80 11.99
CA SER A 27 -7.55 13.65 12.80
C SER A 27 -6.04 13.44 12.74
N PHE A 28 -5.41 13.68 11.58
CA PHE A 28 -3.95 13.62 11.47
C PHE A 28 -3.28 14.74 12.27
N ILE A 29 -3.80 15.96 12.17
CA ILE A 29 -3.33 17.10 12.96
C ILE A 29 -3.46 16.82 14.45
N GLU A 30 -4.54 16.18 14.88
CA GLU A 30 -4.74 15.78 16.28
C GLU A 30 -3.74 14.70 16.71
N LEU A 31 -3.41 13.72 15.83
CA LEU A 31 -2.31 12.79 16.09
C LEU A 31 -1.00 13.55 16.32
N VAL A 32 -0.64 14.45 15.40
CA VAL A 32 0.60 15.23 15.50
C VAL A 32 0.65 16.03 16.81
N ARG A 33 -0.45 16.68 17.22
CA ARG A 33 -0.57 17.38 18.51
C ARG A 33 -0.41 16.45 19.70
N THR A 34 -1.00 15.24 19.63
CA THR A 34 -0.90 14.24 20.71
C THR A 34 0.52 13.76 20.92
N ILE A 35 1.28 13.58 19.86
CA ILE A 35 2.69 13.14 19.95
C ILE A 35 3.64 14.28 20.24
N ASP A 36 3.31 15.54 19.90
CA ASP A 36 4.08 16.75 20.19
C ASP A 36 4.34 16.94 21.70
N GLY A 37 3.41 16.53 22.55
CA GLY A 37 3.61 16.56 24.02
C GLY A 37 4.72 15.63 24.53
N ARG A 38 5.42 14.87 23.68
CA ARG A 38 6.48 13.93 24.02
C ARG A 38 7.84 14.47 23.59
N ARG A 39 8.77 14.72 24.52
CA ARG A 39 10.10 15.21 24.17
C ARG A 39 10.81 14.31 23.16
N GLY A 40 11.25 14.91 22.03
CA GLY A 40 12.02 14.25 20.99
C GLY A 40 11.28 13.09 20.33
N ALA A 41 9.98 13.25 20.06
CA ALA A 41 9.21 12.26 19.32
C ALA A 41 9.71 12.15 17.86
N GLU A 42 9.57 10.96 17.31
CA GLU A 42 9.87 10.66 15.91
C GLU A 42 8.59 10.12 15.24
N LEU A 43 8.14 10.79 14.20
CA LEU A 43 7.04 10.34 13.36
C LEU A 43 7.60 9.76 12.07
N VAL A 44 7.33 8.49 11.80
CA VAL A 44 7.65 7.82 10.54
C VAL A 44 6.37 7.70 9.74
N ILE A 45 6.35 8.33 8.57
CA ILE A 45 5.29 8.18 7.57
C ILE A 45 5.78 7.09 6.60
N ASN A 46 5.19 5.90 6.70
CA ASN A 46 5.69 4.67 6.08
C ASN A 46 4.99 4.38 4.75
N GLY A 47 5.21 5.23 3.78
CA GLY A 47 4.75 5.07 2.41
C GLY A 47 3.28 5.43 2.17
N ASP A 48 2.98 5.67 0.90
CA ASP A 48 1.68 6.07 0.40
C ASP A 48 1.11 7.26 1.21
N PHE A 49 2.00 8.23 1.48
CA PHE A 49 1.65 9.50 2.11
C PHE A 49 0.86 10.37 1.15
N ILE A 50 1.38 10.53 -0.07
CA ILE A 50 0.76 11.29 -1.14
C ILE A 50 0.34 10.33 -2.26
N ASP A 51 -0.91 10.37 -2.66
CA ASP A 51 -1.41 9.55 -3.78
C ASP A 51 -1.23 10.25 -5.13
N PHE A 52 -0.01 10.28 -5.66
CA PHE A 52 0.24 10.82 -6.99
C PHE A 52 -0.48 10.04 -8.11
N VAL A 53 -0.89 8.80 -7.84
CA VAL A 53 -1.63 7.98 -8.80
C VAL A 53 -3.09 8.43 -8.93
N ALA A 54 -3.68 8.94 -7.85
CA ALA A 54 -5.03 9.49 -7.84
C ALA A 54 -5.08 10.92 -8.41
N VAL A 55 -3.96 11.68 -8.40
CA VAL A 55 -3.94 13.05 -8.95
C VAL A 55 -3.82 13.04 -10.46
N ASN A 56 -4.90 13.35 -11.17
CA ASN A 56 -4.93 13.44 -12.62
C ASN A 56 -4.80 14.89 -13.11
N LEU A 57 -3.77 15.19 -13.89
CA LEU A 57 -3.61 16.51 -14.57
C LEU A 57 -4.52 16.62 -15.80
N GLU A 58 -4.81 15.51 -16.43
CA GLU A 58 -5.66 15.38 -17.62
C GLU A 58 -6.69 14.27 -17.41
N LYS A 59 -7.73 14.25 -18.27
CA LYS A 59 -8.70 13.15 -18.24
C LYS A 59 -8.00 11.82 -18.51
N PRO A 60 -8.22 10.77 -17.70
CA PRO A 60 -7.56 9.46 -17.85
C PRO A 60 -7.69 8.83 -19.24
N SER A 61 -8.79 9.15 -19.96
CA SER A 61 -9.04 8.67 -21.33
C SER A 61 -8.10 9.26 -22.39
N ALA A 62 -7.41 10.36 -22.09
CA ALA A 62 -6.55 11.07 -23.05
C ALA A 62 -5.14 10.47 -23.15
N ARG A 63 -4.70 9.71 -22.13
CA ARG A 63 -3.35 9.12 -22.08
C ARG A 63 -3.30 7.72 -22.69
N PRO A 64 -2.24 7.41 -23.47
CA PRO A 64 -2.02 6.03 -23.92
C PRO A 64 -1.60 5.16 -22.73
N PHE A 65 -2.09 3.93 -22.67
CA PHE A 65 -1.65 2.96 -21.65
C PHE A 65 -0.13 2.71 -21.77
N SER A 66 0.60 2.96 -20.70
CA SER A 66 2.06 2.87 -20.65
C SER A 66 2.54 2.62 -19.23
N ARG A 67 3.68 1.95 -19.07
CA ARG A 67 4.42 1.87 -17.80
C ARG A 67 5.27 3.12 -17.53
N LEU A 68 5.33 4.05 -18.45
CA LEU A 68 5.99 5.33 -18.26
C LEU A 68 5.07 6.24 -17.45
N GLY A 69 5.54 6.64 -16.30
CA GLY A 69 4.85 7.50 -15.35
C GLY A 69 5.03 8.98 -15.65
N SER A 70 4.95 9.78 -14.62
CA SER A 70 5.05 11.23 -14.67
C SER A 70 6.48 11.67 -14.98
N THR A 71 6.61 12.80 -15.68
CA THR A 71 7.85 13.59 -15.69
C THR A 71 8.00 14.36 -14.40
N GLU A 72 9.15 14.96 -14.16
CA GLU A 72 9.37 15.82 -12.98
C GLU A 72 8.38 16.99 -12.93
N ASP A 73 8.12 17.65 -14.07
CA ASP A 73 7.17 18.78 -14.14
C ASP A 73 5.72 18.30 -13.89
N GLU A 74 5.34 17.15 -14.41
CA GLU A 74 4.02 16.56 -14.13
C GLU A 74 3.89 16.22 -12.65
N SER A 75 4.90 15.61 -12.03
CA SER A 75 4.92 15.28 -10.61
C SER A 75 4.85 16.52 -9.73
N LEU A 76 5.59 17.58 -10.11
CA LEU A 76 5.53 18.87 -9.41
C LEU A 76 4.14 19.49 -9.46
N ALA A 77 3.50 19.49 -10.63
CA ALA A 77 2.13 20.00 -10.78
C ALA A 77 1.10 19.20 -9.96
N LYS A 78 1.31 17.89 -9.81
CA LYS A 78 0.49 17.04 -8.94
C LYS A 78 0.68 17.41 -7.47
N LEU A 79 1.93 17.55 -7.02
CA LEU A 79 2.25 17.94 -5.64
C LEU A 79 1.62 19.28 -5.27
N GLU A 80 1.62 20.27 -6.16
CA GLU A 80 1.00 21.58 -5.91
C GLU A 80 -0.50 21.45 -5.62
N ARG A 81 -1.21 20.54 -6.31
CA ARG A 81 -2.63 20.29 -6.04
C ARG A 81 -2.85 19.67 -4.67
N VAL A 82 -2.00 18.72 -4.29
CA VAL A 82 -2.08 18.05 -2.96
C VAL A 82 -1.79 19.05 -1.85
N ILE A 83 -0.75 19.87 -2.00
CA ILE A 83 -0.43 20.93 -1.03
C ILE A 83 -1.60 21.91 -0.90
N HIS A 84 -2.23 22.27 -2.00
CA HIS A 84 -3.40 23.17 -1.97
C HIS A 84 -4.58 22.55 -1.22
N ALA A 85 -4.80 21.25 -1.37
CA ALA A 85 -5.91 20.54 -0.72
C ALA A 85 -5.66 20.33 0.78
N HIS A 86 -4.44 19.97 1.19
CA HIS A 86 -4.09 19.53 2.54
C HIS A 86 -3.08 20.47 3.25
N GLY A 87 -3.11 21.78 2.95
CA GLY A 87 -2.13 22.75 3.46
C GLY A 87 -1.96 22.75 4.97
N ASP A 88 -3.05 22.63 5.74
CA ASP A 88 -3.03 22.63 7.21
C ASP A 88 -2.31 21.41 7.78
N LEU A 89 -2.40 20.26 7.09
CA LEU A 89 -1.67 19.05 7.46
C LEU A 89 -0.15 19.26 7.33
N PHE A 90 0.32 19.84 6.22
CA PHE A 90 1.73 20.16 6.03
C PHE A 90 2.22 21.21 7.03
N ILE A 91 1.42 22.22 7.34
CA ILE A 91 1.70 23.21 8.39
C ILE A 91 1.87 22.51 9.75
N SER A 92 1.03 21.51 10.06
CA SER A 92 1.13 20.79 11.34
C SER A 92 2.44 20.02 11.45
N LEU A 93 2.91 19.38 10.38
CA LEU A 93 4.21 18.71 10.32
C LEU A 93 5.38 19.69 10.46
N ARG A 94 5.31 20.86 9.81
CA ARG A 94 6.29 21.93 9.97
C ARG A 94 6.40 22.35 11.43
N VAL A 95 5.29 22.70 12.07
CA VAL A 95 5.27 23.12 13.48
C VAL A 95 5.82 22.04 14.40
N PHE A 96 5.51 20.76 14.12
CA PHE A 96 6.04 19.63 14.85
C PHE A 96 7.58 19.57 14.78
N MET A 97 8.17 19.76 13.61
CA MET A 97 9.63 19.78 13.43
C MET A 97 10.27 21.00 14.06
N GLU A 98 9.67 22.20 13.94
CA GLU A 98 10.12 23.44 14.61
C GLU A 98 10.19 23.30 16.14
N ARG A 99 9.41 22.40 16.72
CA ARG A 99 9.44 22.07 18.16
C ARG A 99 10.50 21.04 18.54
N GLY A 100 11.37 20.66 17.60
CA GLY A 100 12.51 19.76 17.84
C GLY A 100 12.18 18.28 17.72
N HIS A 101 11.08 17.94 17.06
CA HIS A 101 10.72 16.57 16.71
C HIS A 101 11.28 16.20 15.33
N ARG A 102 11.18 14.92 14.99
CA ARG A 102 11.68 14.41 13.71
C ARG A 102 10.57 13.77 12.91
N VAL A 103 10.54 14.05 11.62
CA VAL A 103 9.73 13.36 10.63
C VAL A 103 10.63 12.53 9.72
N VAL A 104 10.28 11.27 9.50
CA VAL A 104 10.91 10.38 8.53
C VAL A 104 9.86 9.99 7.51
N LEU A 105 10.15 10.20 6.24
CA LEU A 105 9.29 9.79 5.13
C LEU A 105 9.94 8.62 4.39
N VAL A 106 9.31 7.46 4.47
CA VAL A 106 9.66 6.26 3.71
C VAL A 106 8.74 6.23 2.48
N PRO A 107 9.25 6.13 1.26
CA PRO A 107 8.37 6.12 0.08
C PRO A 107 7.59 4.80 -0.04
N GLY A 108 6.35 4.89 -0.52
CA GLY A 108 5.53 3.78 -0.98
C GLY A 108 5.42 3.75 -2.51
N ASN A 109 4.53 2.92 -3.04
CA ASN A 109 4.36 2.83 -4.50
C ASN A 109 3.53 3.96 -5.09
N HIS A 110 2.73 4.68 -4.31
CA HIS A 110 1.95 5.82 -4.78
C HIS A 110 2.72 7.14 -4.75
N ASP A 111 3.79 7.22 -3.98
CA ASP A 111 4.58 8.45 -3.80
C ASP A 111 6.02 8.36 -4.31
N VAL A 112 6.27 7.50 -5.30
CA VAL A 112 7.56 7.44 -6.02
C VAL A 112 7.93 8.75 -6.74
N ASP A 113 6.97 9.62 -6.98
CA ASP A 113 7.16 10.96 -7.52
C ASP A 113 8.11 11.80 -6.66
N LEU A 114 8.23 11.49 -5.35
CA LEU A 114 9.18 12.12 -4.42
C LEU A 114 10.66 11.77 -4.70
N PHE A 115 10.94 10.82 -5.58
CA PHE A 115 12.32 10.59 -6.04
C PHE A 115 12.81 11.69 -6.98
N TRP A 116 11.93 12.46 -7.64
CA TRP A 116 12.31 13.63 -8.39
C TRP A 116 12.89 14.72 -7.48
N PRO A 117 14.10 15.28 -7.77
CA PRO A 117 14.73 16.29 -6.92
C PRO A 117 13.84 17.52 -6.68
N ARG A 118 13.28 18.11 -7.75
CA ARG A 118 12.45 19.32 -7.63
C ARG A 118 11.15 19.10 -6.87
N VAL A 119 10.57 17.91 -6.96
CA VAL A 119 9.35 17.53 -6.22
C VAL A 119 9.68 17.45 -4.73
N ARG A 120 10.78 16.79 -4.38
CA ARG A 120 11.25 16.70 -3.00
C ARG A 120 11.63 18.07 -2.44
N ASP A 121 12.34 18.89 -3.19
CA ASP A 121 12.71 20.26 -2.77
C ASP A 121 11.46 21.12 -2.54
N ARG A 122 10.43 20.98 -3.39
CA ARG A 122 9.16 21.67 -3.19
C ARG A 122 8.43 21.22 -1.92
N LEU A 123 8.42 19.93 -1.65
CA LEU A 123 7.87 19.37 -0.40
C LEU A 123 8.63 19.91 0.81
N LEU A 124 9.97 19.90 0.78
CA LEU A 124 10.81 20.45 1.85
C LEU A 124 10.52 21.93 2.10
N HIS A 125 10.36 22.71 1.03
CA HIS A 125 9.98 24.12 1.15
C HIS A 125 8.63 24.30 1.85
N GLU A 126 7.61 23.47 1.53
CA GLU A 126 6.33 23.51 2.23
C GLU A 126 6.46 23.16 3.72
N LEU A 127 7.35 22.24 4.05
CA LEU A 127 7.66 21.84 5.42
C LEU A 127 8.56 22.84 6.17
N GLY A 128 8.91 24.00 5.56
CA GLY A 128 9.71 25.07 6.18
C GLY A 128 11.21 24.83 6.12
N ASP A 129 11.67 24.13 5.09
CA ASP A 129 13.09 23.82 4.84
C ASP A 129 13.81 23.21 6.07
N PRO A 130 13.26 22.14 6.67
CA PRO A 130 13.85 21.54 7.86
C PRO A 130 15.23 20.96 7.56
N ASP A 131 16.12 21.01 8.56
CA ASP A 131 17.42 20.37 8.48
C ASP A 131 17.31 18.82 8.58
N SER A 132 18.44 18.14 8.35
CA SER A 132 18.53 16.68 8.38
C SER A 132 18.29 16.04 9.76
N ASP A 133 18.34 16.82 10.83
CA ASP A 133 18.03 16.33 12.16
C ASP A 133 16.53 16.23 12.41
N HIS A 134 15.75 17.07 11.70
CA HIS A 134 14.30 17.16 11.84
C HIS A 134 13.54 16.46 10.72
N PHE A 135 14.09 16.39 9.49
CA PHE A 135 13.48 15.68 8.37
C PHE A 135 14.45 14.69 7.73
N HIS A 136 13.94 13.52 7.36
CA HIS A 136 14.68 12.51 6.59
C HIS A 136 13.79 11.85 5.56
N PHE A 137 14.19 11.91 4.28
CA PHE A 137 13.61 11.08 3.22
C PHE A 137 14.43 9.81 3.06
N GLU A 138 13.80 8.65 3.34
CA GLU A 138 14.47 7.36 3.31
C GLU A 138 14.42 6.75 1.91
N SER A 139 15.35 7.17 1.05
CA SER A 139 15.38 6.77 -0.36
C SER A 139 15.69 5.29 -0.60
N SER A 140 16.19 4.56 0.40
CA SER A 140 16.39 3.11 0.29
C SER A 140 15.08 2.32 0.37
N GLY A 141 13.98 2.96 0.79
CA GLY A 141 12.69 2.32 1.04
C GLY A 141 12.63 1.54 2.36
N VAL A 142 13.72 1.51 3.14
CA VAL A 142 13.80 0.78 4.41
C VAL A 142 14.40 1.67 5.49
N TYR A 143 13.59 2.10 6.43
CA TYR A 143 14.07 2.83 7.59
C TYR A 143 14.42 1.88 8.73
N ARG A 144 15.67 1.98 9.22
CA ARG A 144 16.16 1.21 10.38
C ARG A 144 16.53 2.14 11.51
N ASN A 145 16.01 1.86 12.70
CA ASN A 145 16.38 2.59 13.91
C ASN A 145 16.63 1.60 15.07
N GLY A 146 17.89 1.18 15.26
CA GLY A 146 18.26 0.13 16.20
C GLY A 146 17.58 -1.19 15.84
N SER A 147 16.77 -1.72 16.76
CA SER A 147 16.05 -2.98 16.54
C SER A 147 14.70 -2.83 15.84
N VAL A 148 14.43 -1.66 15.24
CA VAL A 148 13.19 -1.39 14.50
C VAL A 148 13.47 -1.33 13.00
N TYR A 149 12.69 -2.07 12.25
CA TYR A 149 12.67 -2.12 10.79
C TYR A 149 11.31 -1.62 10.30
N VAL A 150 11.32 -0.61 9.45
CA VAL A 150 10.12 -0.02 8.85
C VAL A 150 10.27 0.00 7.34
N GLU A 151 9.33 -0.56 6.63
CA GLU A 151 9.25 -0.59 5.17
C GLU A 151 7.79 -0.46 4.76
N HIS A 152 7.48 0.17 3.63
CA HIS A 152 6.10 0.24 3.19
C HIS A 152 5.53 -1.15 2.87
N GLY A 153 6.27 -1.97 2.13
CA GLY A 153 5.92 -3.37 1.87
C GLY A 153 5.49 -3.66 0.43
N ASN A 154 5.35 -2.66 -0.42
CA ASN A 154 4.94 -2.81 -1.82
C ASN A 154 5.87 -3.71 -2.64
N GLN A 155 7.16 -3.78 -2.28
CA GLN A 155 8.13 -4.62 -2.97
C GLN A 155 7.93 -6.13 -2.74
N HIS A 156 7.10 -6.50 -1.77
CA HIS A 156 6.70 -7.90 -1.50
C HIS A 156 5.48 -8.34 -2.32
N TYR A 157 4.86 -7.43 -3.08
CA TYR A 157 3.71 -7.73 -3.94
C TYR A 157 4.08 -7.63 -5.42
N ALA A 158 3.69 -8.65 -6.19
CA ALA A 158 4.05 -8.77 -7.59
C ALA A 158 3.49 -7.67 -8.50
N ASP A 159 2.34 -7.12 -8.15
CA ASP A 159 1.66 -6.05 -8.88
C ASP A 159 2.16 -4.65 -8.50
N SER A 160 2.81 -4.52 -7.33
CA SER A 160 3.29 -3.25 -6.79
C SER A 160 4.82 -3.10 -6.81
N VAL A 161 5.55 -4.15 -7.29
CA VAL A 161 7.01 -4.15 -7.37
C VAL A 161 7.53 -3.25 -8.48
N PHE A 162 8.61 -2.53 -8.20
CA PHE A 162 9.42 -1.76 -9.15
C PHE A 162 10.69 -2.53 -9.53
N GLU A 163 11.21 -2.29 -10.73
CA GLU A 163 12.47 -2.89 -11.17
C GLU A 163 13.65 -2.41 -10.34
N ASP A 164 13.72 -1.10 -10.12
CA ASP A 164 14.63 -0.47 -9.16
C ASP A 164 13.85 0.56 -8.33
N PHE A 165 13.44 0.19 -7.12
CA PHE A 165 12.68 1.08 -6.24
C PHE A 165 13.49 2.25 -5.72
N THR A 166 14.81 2.13 -5.67
CA THR A 166 15.71 3.21 -5.21
C THR A 166 16.03 4.22 -6.33
N HIS A 167 15.77 3.84 -7.57
CA HIS A 167 15.94 4.67 -8.74
C HIS A 167 14.83 4.38 -9.77
N PRO A 168 13.56 4.74 -9.48
CA PRO A 168 12.40 4.32 -10.25
C PRO A 168 12.23 5.14 -11.55
N PHE A 169 13.29 5.26 -12.36
CA PHE A 169 13.28 6.06 -13.58
C PHE A 169 13.46 5.20 -14.81
N LEU A 170 12.69 5.52 -15.84
CA LEU A 170 12.77 4.92 -17.18
C LEU A 170 12.94 6.02 -18.21
N ARG A 171 13.63 5.70 -19.31
CA ARG A 171 13.74 6.61 -20.44
C ARG A 171 12.69 6.26 -21.51
N ASP A 172 11.89 7.24 -21.91
CA ASP A 172 10.95 7.06 -23.01
C ASP A 172 11.75 6.77 -24.32
N PRO A 173 11.54 5.61 -24.95
CA PRO A 173 12.29 5.24 -26.16
C PRO A 173 11.96 6.13 -27.38
N LYS A 174 10.86 6.90 -27.34
CA LYS A 174 10.45 7.77 -28.44
C LYS A 174 10.98 9.18 -28.32
N THR A 175 10.95 9.74 -27.11
CA THR A 175 11.33 11.13 -26.86
C THR A 175 12.72 11.26 -26.23
N GLY A 176 13.23 10.17 -25.61
CA GLY A 176 14.44 10.20 -24.80
C GLY A 176 14.26 10.86 -23.43
N GLU A 177 13.05 11.30 -23.11
CA GLU A 177 12.69 11.95 -21.85
C GLU A 177 12.74 10.94 -20.68
N GLU A 178 13.22 11.38 -19.54
CA GLU A 178 13.18 10.59 -18.31
C GLU A 178 11.80 10.66 -17.67
N ARG A 179 11.27 9.51 -17.26
CA ARG A 179 9.95 9.36 -16.65
C ARG A 179 10.01 8.35 -15.52
N LEU A 180 9.11 8.44 -14.57
CA LEU A 180 8.99 7.43 -13.53
C LEU A 180 8.59 6.07 -14.09
N GLU A 181 9.10 5.02 -13.49
CA GLU A 181 8.54 3.69 -13.64
C GLU A 181 7.17 3.65 -12.90
N ARG A 182 6.22 2.94 -13.47
CA ARG A 182 4.97 2.56 -12.79
C ARG A 182 4.92 1.07 -12.59
N SER A 183 4.59 0.66 -11.37
CA SER A 183 4.20 -0.73 -11.12
C SER A 183 2.96 -1.10 -11.94
N TRP A 184 2.70 -2.40 -12.09
CA TRP A 184 1.49 -2.85 -12.78
C TRP A 184 0.22 -2.36 -12.08
N GLY A 185 0.22 -2.41 -10.72
CA GLY A 185 -0.90 -1.94 -9.91
C GLY A 185 -1.19 -0.47 -10.10
N ASN A 186 -0.15 0.39 -10.10
CA ASN A 186 -0.30 1.83 -10.34
C ASN A 186 -0.89 2.11 -11.74
N CYS A 187 -0.41 1.36 -12.76
CA CYS A 187 -1.01 1.47 -14.11
C CYS A 187 -2.49 1.06 -14.11
N PHE A 188 -2.84 -0.01 -13.40
CA PHE A 188 -4.22 -0.47 -13.31
C PHE A 188 -5.11 0.56 -12.61
N LEU A 189 -4.66 1.12 -11.51
CA LEU A 189 -5.39 2.18 -10.78
C LEU A 189 -5.59 3.40 -11.67
N GLU A 190 -4.53 3.94 -12.25
CA GLU A 190 -4.61 5.19 -13.02
C GLU A 190 -5.44 5.05 -14.30
N TYR A 191 -5.23 3.99 -15.08
CA TYR A 191 -5.88 3.84 -16.39
C TYR A 191 -7.23 3.16 -16.34
N PHE A 192 -7.48 2.32 -15.35
CA PHE A 192 -8.69 1.52 -15.28
C PHE A 192 -9.57 1.93 -14.11
N SER A 193 -9.05 1.88 -12.90
CA SER A 193 -9.82 2.04 -11.68
C SER A 193 -10.29 3.49 -11.46
N ASN A 194 -9.39 4.49 -11.62
CA ASN A 194 -9.75 5.90 -11.50
C ASN A 194 -10.81 6.32 -12.53
N GLY A 195 -10.75 5.73 -13.75
CA GLY A 195 -11.77 5.94 -14.77
C GLY A 195 -13.13 5.34 -14.41
N MET A 196 -13.15 4.24 -13.64
CA MET A 196 -14.39 3.65 -13.13
C MET A 196 -14.98 4.49 -11.99
N MET A 197 -14.15 5.00 -11.09
CA MET A 197 -14.58 5.91 -10.01
C MET A 197 -15.31 7.13 -10.57
N SER A 198 -14.74 7.78 -11.58
CA SER A 198 -15.36 8.98 -12.18
C SER A 198 -16.68 8.72 -12.90
N GLU A 199 -16.90 7.51 -13.40
CA GLU A 199 -18.06 7.19 -14.25
C GLU A 199 -19.21 6.55 -13.46
N ARG A 200 -18.91 5.75 -12.43
CA ARG A 200 -19.91 4.86 -11.83
C ARG A 200 -19.87 4.72 -10.32
N ASN A 201 -18.68 4.58 -9.74
CA ASN A 201 -18.54 4.26 -8.34
C ASN A 201 -17.31 4.95 -7.73
N PRO A 202 -17.47 5.95 -6.87
CA PRO A 202 -16.36 6.73 -6.33
C PRO A 202 -15.45 5.95 -5.37
N PHE A 203 -15.93 4.84 -4.79
CA PHE A 203 -15.19 4.10 -3.76
C PHE A 203 -14.60 2.78 -4.24
N ILE A 204 -14.58 2.51 -5.56
CA ILE A 204 -14.19 1.19 -6.09
C ILE A 204 -12.75 0.81 -5.76
N ASN A 205 -11.86 1.79 -5.61
CA ASN A 205 -10.47 1.56 -5.24
C ASN A 205 -10.31 1.04 -3.82
N ASN A 206 -11.30 1.28 -2.97
CA ASN A 206 -11.31 0.99 -1.54
C ASN A 206 -11.98 -0.35 -1.21
N VAL A 207 -12.37 -1.12 -2.23
CA VAL A 207 -13.01 -2.45 -2.06
C VAL A 207 -11.97 -3.55 -2.14
N ARG A 208 -11.96 -4.45 -1.15
CA ARG A 208 -11.04 -5.61 -1.10
C ARG A 208 -11.80 -6.91 -0.86
N PRO A 209 -11.35 -8.05 -1.38
CA PRO A 209 -10.31 -8.15 -2.41
C PRO A 209 -10.80 -7.72 -3.80
N ILE A 210 -9.91 -7.18 -4.60
CA ILE A 210 -10.22 -6.69 -5.97
C ILE A 210 -10.92 -7.74 -6.86
N PRO A 211 -10.52 -9.03 -6.87
CA PRO A 211 -11.23 -10.04 -7.68
C PRO A 211 -12.71 -10.18 -7.32
N ASN A 212 -13.06 -10.07 -6.04
CA ASN A 212 -14.45 -10.16 -5.59
C ASN A 212 -15.26 -8.94 -6.05
N MET A 213 -14.67 -7.76 -6.02
CA MET A 213 -15.27 -6.53 -6.54
C MET A 213 -15.54 -6.64 -8.04
N VAL A 214 -14.56 -7.11 -8.82
CA VAL A 214 -14.73 -7.34 -10.27
C VAL A 214 -15.85 -8.36 -10.54
N PHE A 215 -15.94 -9.41 -9.71
CA PHE A 215 -17.00 -10.42 -9.84
C PHE A 215 -18.40 -9.83 -9.58
N LEU A 216 -18.55 -8.94 -8.60
CA LEU A 216 -19.82 -8.22 -8.37
C LEU A 216 -20.21 -7.37 -9.60
N GLY A 217 -19.27 -6.64 -10.18
CA GLY A 217 -19.51 -5.87 -11.40
C GLY A 217 -19.94 -6.75 -12.59
N ILE A 218 -19.32 -7.94 -12.75
CA ILE A 218 -19.70 -8.90 -13.78
C ILE A 218 -21.12 -9.45 -13.56
N GLN A 219 -21.56 -9.64 -12.31
CA GLN A 219 -22.91 -10.14 -12.04
C GLN A 219 -24.00 -9.11 -12.31
N ASP A 220 -23.83 -7.88 -11.85
CA ASP A 220 -24.91 -6.89 -11.73
C ASP A 220 -24.97 -5.90 -12.89
N GLU A 221 -23.90 -5.70 -13.65
CA GLU A 221 -23.84 -4.71 -14.71
C GLU A 221 -24.44 -5.19 -16.04
N SER A 222 -24.85 -4.22 -16.87
CA SER A 222 -25.43 -4.48 -18.20
C SER A 222 -24.41 -5.16 -19.13
N TRP A 223 -24.90 -5.93 -20.11
CA TRP A 223 -24.05 -6.60 -21.10
C TRP A 223 -23.15 -5.62 -21.88
N TRP A 224 -23.67 -4.45 -22.23
CA TRP A 224 -22.91 -3.42 -22.92
C TRP A 224 -21.77 -2.87 -22.07
N PHE A 225 -22.01 -2.64 -20.80
CA PHE A 225 -21.00 -2.24 -19.85
C PHE A 225 -19.90 -3.31 -19.73
N LYS A 226 -20.28 -4.58 -19.55
CA LYS A 226 -19.35 -5.72 -19.51
C LYS A 226 -18.47 -5.80 -20.76
N ALA A 227 -19.07 -5.64 -21.95
CA ALA A 227 -18.35 -5.67 -23.21
C ALA A 227 -17.35 -4.50 -23.35
N ALA A 228 -17.76 -3.28 -22.98
CA ALA A 228 -16.91 -2.09 -23.00
C ALA A 228 -15.71 -2.22 -22.05
N TYR A 229 -15.95 -2.70 -20.82
CA TYR A 229 -14.89 -2.91 -19.83
C TYR A 229 -13.97 -4.07 -20.21
N ALA A 230 -14.49 -5.17 -20.71
CA ALA A 230 -13.67 -6.26 -21.23
C ALA A 230 -12.75 -5.79 -22.36
N TYR A 231 -13.26 -4.98 -23.30
CA TYR A 231 -12.45 -4.38 -24.35
C TYR A 231 -11.37 -3.44 -23.78
N LYS A 232 -11.73 -2.54 -22.83
CA LYS A 232 -10.80 -1.63 -22.17
C LYS A 232 -9.70 -2.42 -21.43
N LEU A 233 -10.09 -3.48 -20.72
CA LEU A 233 -9.16 -4.37 -20.01
C LEU A 233 -8.22 -5.12 -20.96
N LEU A 234 -8.75 -5.69 -22.04
CA LEU A 234 -7.92 -6.37 -23.05
C LEU A 234 -6.92 -5.40 -23.70
N ARG A 235 -7.36 -4.19 -24.02
CA ARG A 235 -6.49 -3.14 -24.55
C ARG A 235 -5.42 -2.72 -23.53
N PHE A 236 -5.78 -2.58 -22.27
CA PHE A 236 -4.84 -2.32 -21.18
C PHE A 236 -3.79 -3.43 -21.08
N MET A 237 -4.22 -4.70 -20.97
CA MET A 237 -3.34 -5.85 -20.89
C MET A 237 -2.42 -6.00 -22.11
N SER A 238 -2.88 -5.61 -23.30
CA SER A 238 -2.06 -5.65 -24.51
C SER A 238 -0.94 -4.60 -24.51
N ARG A 239 -1.04 -3.55 -23.71
CA ARG A 239 -0.09 -2.42 -23.66
C ARG A 239 0.81 -2.46 -22.42
N VAL A 240 0.23 -2.74 -21.27
CA VAL A 240 0.92 -2.75 -19.97
C VAL A 240 1.40 -4.15 -19.60
N GLY A 241 0.76 -5.18 -20.14
CA GLY A 241 1.02 -6.58 -19.81
C GLY A 241 -0.07 -7.18 -18.93
N PHE A 242 0.02 -8.50 -18.75
CA PHE A 242 -0.89 -9.24 -17.87
C PHE A 242 -0.51 -9.03 -16.41
N PRO A 243 -1.50 -9.08 -15.49
CA PRO A 243 -1.21 -8.98 -14.08
C PRO A 243 -0.24 -10.08 -13.65
N PRO A 244 0.73 -9.75 -12.80
CA PRO A 244 1.67 -10.72 -12.27
C PRO A 244 0.98 -11.56 -11.18
N PHE A 245 0.63 -12.80 -11.50
CA PHE A 245 -0.04 -13.73 -10.57
C PHE A 245 0.91 -14.55 -9.70
N LYS A 246 2.20 -14.21 -9.68
CA LYS A 246 3.16 -14.94 -8.86
C LYS A 246 3.31 -14.36 -7.47
N GLU A 247 3.56 -15.26 -6.54
CA GLU A 247 3.96 -14.93 -5.20
C GLU A 247 5.18 -13.98 -5.22
N SER A 248 5.05 -12.91 -4.47
CA SER A 248 6.03 -11.83 -4.35
C SER A 248 7.44 -12.31 -4.02
N ARG A 249 7.58 -13.36 -3.22
CA ARG A 249 8.86 -13.96 -2.82
C ARG A 249 9.69 -14.46 -4.02
N GLU A 250 9.07 -15.14 -4.97
CA GLU A 250 9.80 -15.60 -6.17
C GLU A 250 10.19 -14.44 -7.08
N LEU A 251 9.38 -13.39 -7.13
CA LEU A 251 9.69 -12.17 -7.85
C LEU A 251 10.88 -11.43 -7.24
N LEU A 252 10.90 -11.25 -5.93
CA LEU A 252 12.03 -10.65 -5.21
C LEU A 252 13.31 -11.47 -5.40
N ARG A 253 13.23 -12.80 -5.28
CA ARG A 253 14.37 -13.67 -5.52
C ARG A 253 14.90 -13.54 -6.95
N ARG A 254 14.02 -13.49 -7.96
CA ARG A 254 14.42 -13.31 -9.36
C ARG A 254 14.99 -11.93 -9.63
N LYS A 255 14.46 -10.89 -8.97
CA LYS A 255 15.01 -9.54 -9.02
C LYS A 255 16.44 -9.51 -8.44
N GLN A 256 16.64 -10.08 -7.26
CA GLN A 256 17.96 -10.19 -6.62
C GLN A 256 18.96 -11.00 -7.46
N GLU A 257 18.49 -12.01 -8.20
CA GLU A 257 19.30 -12.85 -9.10
C GLU A 257 19.49 -12.20 -10.49
N GLY A 258 18.97 -11.00 -10.75
CA GLY A 258 19.02 -10.33 -12.06
C GLY A 258 18.21 -11.05 -13.15
N ARG A 259 17.31 -11.95 -12.78
CA ARG A 259 16.52 -12.79 -13.71
C ARG A 259 15.11 -12.30 -13.93
N LEU A 260 14.73 -11.14 -13.37
CA LEU A 260 13.38 -10.61 -13.51
C LEU A 260 13.28 -9.89 -14.87
N ASP A 261 12.72 -10.57 -15.86
CA ASP A 261 12.23 -9.90 -17.08
C ASP A 261 10.80 -9.41 -16.81
N THR A 262 10.69 -8.11 -16.54
CA THR A 262 9.39 -7.46 -16.28
C THR A 262 8.54 -7.30 -17.55
N ARG A 263 9.09 -7.61 -18.74
CA ARG A 263 8.42 -7.43 -20.04
C ARG A 263 7.34 -8.46 -20.37
N GLY A 264 7.04 -9.38 -19.47
CA GLY A 264 5.92 -10.23 -19.80
C GLY A 264 5.83 -11.54 -19.04
N TYR A 265 4.82 -11.58 -18.21
CA TYR A 265 4.12 -12.83 -18.04
C TYR A 265 3.42 -13.14 -19.37
N SER A 266 3.90 -14.15 -20.07
CA SER A 266 3.36 -14.50 -21.38
C SER A 266 1.87 -14.84 -21.27
N ARG A 267 1.08 -14.45 -22.29
CA ARG A 267 -0.33 -14.84 -22.48
C ARG A 267 -0.56 -16.33 -22.22
N ARG A 268 0.41 -17.18 -22.55
CA ARG A 268 0.38 -18.64 -22.35
C ARG A 268 0.27 -19.00 -20.86
N ARG A 269 0.99 -18.29 -19.99
CA ARG A 269 1.00 -18.56 -18.54
C ARG A 269 -0.27 -18.05 -17.85
N PHE A 270 -0.82 -16.94 -18.31
CA PHE A 270 -2.13 -16.45 -17.86
C PHE A 270 -3.24 -17.44 -18.20
N MET A 271 -3.27 -17.93 -19.45
CA MET A 271 -4.24 -18.94 -19.88
C MET A 271 -4.04 -20.28 -19.15
N ASP A 272 -2.80 -20.64 -18.80
CA ASP A 272 -2.46 -21.84 -18.04
C ASP A 272 -2.97 -21.75 -16.58
N ILE A 273 -2.90 -20.57 -15.96
CA ILE A 273 -3.46 -20.29 -14.63
C ILE A 273 -4.99 -20.33 -14.65
N LEU A 274 -5.63 -19.74 -15.64
CA LEU A 274 -7.09 -19.78 -15.79
C LEU A 274 -7.61 -21.19 -16.09
N SER A 275 -6.81 -22.03 -16.78
CA SER A 275 -7.16 -23.42 -17.12
C SER A 275 -6.94 -24.41 -15.99
N ARG A 276 -6.05 -24.12 -15.05
CA ARG A 276 -5.81 -24.93 -13.87
C ARG A 276 -6.86 -24.67 -12.78
N ARG A 277 -8.02 -25.23 -12.96
CA ARG A 277 -9.05 -25.28 -11.91
C ARG A 277 -8.45 -25.88 -10.62
N GLY A 278 -8.14 -25.06 -9.66
CA GLY A 278 -8.16 -25.45 -8.23
C GLY A 278 -7.00 -26.29 -7.69
N LYS A 279 -5.85 -26.42 -8.38
CA LYS A 279 -4.66 -27.05 -7.78
C LYS A 279 -3.42 -26.23 -8.09
N VAL A 280 -3.04 -25.38 -7.16
CA VAL A 280 -1.67 -24.89 -7.07
C VAL A 280 -1.01 -25.67 -5.95
N GLU A 281 -0.31 -26.74 -6.29
CA GLU A 281 0.65 -27.38 -5.40
C GLU A 281 1.86 -26.46 -5.29
N ILE A 282 2.16 -26.02 -4.08
CA ILE A 282 3.36 -25.26 -3.76
C ILE A 282 4.44 -26.29 -3.44
N GLU A 283 5.28 -26.61 -4.42
CA GLU A 283 6.51 -27.34 -4.16
C GLU A 283 7.44 -26.47 -3.31
N GLY A 284 7.80 -26.94 -2.13
CA GLY A 284 8.82 -26.33 -1.25
C GLY A 284 8.33 -25.87 0.12
N LEU A 285 7.12 -26.22 0.58
CA LEU A 285 6.62 -25.90 1.92
C LEU A 285 6.74 -27.04 2.93
N GLU A 286 7.36 -28.16 2.58
CA GLU A 286 7.41 -29.37 3.45
C GLU A 286 8.36 -29.23 4.66
N GLU A 287 9.16 -28.18 4.79
CA GLU A 287 10.13 -28.07 5.90
C GLU A 287 9.80 -27.02 6.98
N ALA A 288 8.61 -26.44 6.97
CA ALA A 288 8.18 -25.49 8.00
C ALA A 288 7.08 -26.05 8.93
N GLU A 289 6.97 -27.36 9.07
CA GLU A 289 6.10 -27.96 10.06
C GLU A 289 6.66 -27.72 11.48
N GLY A 290 5.97 -26.90 12.26
CA GLY A 290 6.21 -26.84 13.69
C GLY A 290 5.97 -25.53 14.43
N LEU A 291 5.42 -24.49 13.82
CA LEU A 291 5.08 -23.29 14.57
C LEU A 291 3.56 -23.03 14.53
N PRO A 292 2.86 -23.12 15.67
CA PRO A 292 1.44 -22.79 15.71
C PRO A 292 1.26 -21.29 15.53
N VAL A 293 0.73 -20.88 14.39
CA VAL A 293 0.16 -19.56 14.20
C VAL A 293 -1.26 -19.65 14.77
N SER A 294 -1.47 -19.14 16.00
CA SER A 294 -2.82 -18.99 16.52
C SER A 294 -3.43 -17.73 15.90
N PHE A 295 -4.26 -17.92 14.90
CA PHE A 295 -5.27 -16.93 14.55
C PHE A 295 -6.43 -17.05 15.54
N PRO A 296 -7.17 -15.96 15.86
CA PRO A 296 -8.40 -16.09 16.61
C PRO A 296 -9.33 -17.06 15.83
N GLU A 297 -9.77 -18.11 16.49
CA GLU A 297 -10.75 -19.06 15.95
C GLU A 297 -12.02 -18.26 15.58
N GLU A 298 -12.31 -18.17 14.28
CA GLU A 298 -13.60 -17.74 13.81
C GLU A 298 -14.58 -18.86 14.16
N GLU A 299 -15.57 -18.54 15.02
CA GLU A 299 -16.69 -19.44 15.28
C GLU A 299 -17.34 -19.83 13.95
N GLU A 300 -17.24 -21.11 13.62
CA GLU A 300 -17.95 -21.75 12.52
C GLU A 300 -19.45 -21.75 12.83
N ASP A 301 -20.18 -20.83 12.22
CA ASP A 301 -21.63 -20.95 12.05
C ASP A 301 -21.99 -21.10 10.57
N GLY A 302 -22.53 -22.26 10.32
CA GLY A 302 -22.92 -22.99 9.18
C GLY A 302 -23.44 -22.31 7.91
N ALA A 303 -23.14 -22.98 6.82
CA ALA A 303 -23.83 -23.02 5.54
C ALA A 303 -23.60 -21.82 4.60
N ALA A 304 -22.41 -21.75 4.02
CA ALA A 304 -22.21 -21.12 2.71
C ALA A 304 -22.01 -22.20 1.64
N GLY A 305 -22.75 -22.09 0.55
CA GLY A 305 -22.72 -23.03 -0.56
C GLY A 305 -21.34 -23.14 -1.24
N GLN A 306 -21.11 -24.23 -1.96
CA GLN A 306 -19.83 -24.61 -2.60
C GLN A 306 -19.14 -23.54 -3.47
N GLU A 307 -19.81 -22.45 -3.82
CA GLU A 307 -19.22 -21.32 -4.55
C GLU A 307 -18.40 -20.37 -3.65
N GLY A 308 -18.67 -20.32 -2.34
CA GLY A 308 -17.89 -19.57 -1.36
C GLY A 308 -16.52 -20.19 -1.08
N LEU A 309 -16.41 -21.48 -1.14
CA LEU A 309 -15.18 -22.26 -0.86
C LEU A 309 -14.02 -21.97 -1.84
N LEU A 310 -14.29 -21.55 -3.07
CA LEU A 310 -13.25 -21.20 -4.07
C LEU A 310 -12.59 -19.85 -3.77
N LEU A 311 -13.31 -18.94 -3.12
CA LEU A 311 -12.82 -17.60 -2.75
C LEU A 311 -12.14 -17.64 -1.37
N ASP A 312 -12.59 -18.46 -0.44
CA ASP A 312 -11.96 -18.67 0.86
C ASP A 312 -10.58 -19.33 0.76
N SER A 313 -10.35 -20.21 -0.22
CA SER A 313 -9.03 -20.80 -0.44
C SER A 313 -7.95 -19.79 -0.87
N LEU A 314 -8.35 -18.61 -1.36
CA LEU A 314 -7.44 -17.48 -1.63
C LEU A 314 -7.23 -16.59 -0.40
N ALA A 315 -8.12 -16.64 0.56
CA ALA A 315 -8.07 -15.83 1.79
C ALA A 315 -7.25 -16.46 2.93
N THR A 316 -7.02 -17.78 2.88
CA THR A 316 -6.28 -18.53 3.93
C THR A 316 -4.78 -18.67 3.66
N ARG A 317 -4.24 -18.05 2.60
CA ARG A 317 -2.80 -18.01 2.39
C ARG A 317 -2.14 -17.01 3.33
N GLU A 318 -1.02 -17.41 3.95
CA GLU A 318 -0.13 -16.48 4.65
C GLU A 318 0.07 -15.25 3.77
N ASP A 319 -0.25 -14.10 4.33
CA ASP A 319 -0.08 -12.81 3.69
C ASP A 319 1.41 -12.57 3.39
N ALA A 320 1.70 -12.00 2.22
CA ALA A 320 3.08 -11.78 1.76
C ALA A 320 3.91 -10.98 2.77
N LEU A 321 3.29 -10.01 3.44
CA LEU A 321 3.97 -9.18 4.45
C LEU A 321 4.24 -9.95 5.74
N SER A 322 3.35 -10.83 6.16
CA SER A 322 3.57 -11.71 7.32
C SER A 322 4.75 -12.64 7.10
N VAL A 323 4.87 -13.20 5.88
CA VAL A 323 6.02 -14.03 5.48
C VAL A 323 7.30 -13.21 5.48
N ALA A 324 7.29 -12.03 4.85
CA ALA A 324 8.45 -11.14 4.80
C ALA A 324 8.88 -10.69 6.20
N ALA A 325 7.92 -10.32 7.07
CA ALA A 325 8.21 -9.93 8.45
C ALA A 325 8.88 -11.07 9.23
N ARG A 326 8.39 -12.30 9.06
CA ARG A 326 9.00 -13.49 9.68
C ARG A 326 10.43 -13.70 9.21
N GLU A 327 10.69 -13.58 7.92
CA GLU A 327 12.03 -13.72 7.35
C GLU A 327 13.00 -12.68 7.89
N ILE A 328 12.58 -11.42 7.97
CA ILE A 328 13.38 -10.34 8.53
C ILE A 328 13.67 -10.60 10.02
N LEU A 329 12.64 -10.93 10.80
CA LEU A 329 12.78 -11.16 12.24
C LEU A 329 13.62 -12.40 12.58
N LEU A 330 13.61 -13.43 11.74
CA LEU A 330 14.43 -14.64 11.92
C LEU A 330 15.83 -14.49 11.32
N GLY A 331 15.96 -13.74 10.23
CA GLY A 331 17.23 -13.54 9.52
C GLY A 331 18.16 -12.53 10.16
N ASP A 332 17.61 -11.60 10.98
CA ASP A 332 18.39 -10.57 11.68
C ASP A 332 18.03 -10.56 13.17
N GLU A 333 18.93 -11.13 14.00
CA GLU A 333 18.74 -11.19 15.45
C GLU A 333 18.66 -9.79 16.10
N GLY A 334 19.23 -8.78 15.46
CA GLY A 334 19.21 -7.39 15.93
C GLY A 334 17.85 -6.69 15.73
N ILE A 335 16.94 -7.26 14.93
CA ILE A 335 15.61 -6.69 14.71
C ILE A 335 14.59 -7.32 15.65
N ASP A 336 13.91 -6.50 16.44
CA ASP A 336 12.81 -6.89 17.34
C ASP A 336 11.44 -6.55 16.79
N VAL A 337 11.34 -5.47 15.98
CA VAL A 337 10.07 -4.95 15.47
C VAL A 337 10.17 -4.73 13.96
N VAL A 338 9.21 -5.28 13.21
CA VAL A 338 8.99 -5.00 11.80
C VAL A 338 7.64 -4.29 11.66
N VAL A 339 7.63 -3.17 10.94
CA VAL A 339 6.42 -2.41 10.65
C VAL A 339 6.23 -2.31 9.13
N PHE A 340 5.07 -2.72 8.65
CA PHE A 340 4.63 -2.58 7.27
C PHE A 340 3.32 -1.76 7.16
N GLY A 341 2.95 -1.34 5.96
CA GLY A 341 1.69 -0.78 5.49
C GLY A 341 1.18 -1.52 4.25
N HIS A 342 0.82 -0.79 3.20
CA HIS A 342 0.58 -1.19 1.82
C HIS A 342 -0.69 -2.02 1.55
N ASP A 343 -0.95 -3.09 2.27
CA ASP A 343 -2.09 -3.97 2.00
C ASP A 343 -3.42 -3.45 2.55
N HIS A 344 -3.38 -2.30 3.25
CA HIS A 344 -4.52 -1.63 3.88
C HIS A 344 -5.23 -2.50 4.94
N ARG A 345 -4.65 -3.64 5.31
CA ARG A 345 -5.22 -4.49 6.35
C ARG A 345 -4.81 -3.95 7.71
N TYR A 346 -5.78 -3.63 8.51
CA TYR A 346 -5.52 -3.43 9.92
C TYR A 346 -5.89 -4.71 10.65
N TYR A 347 -4.95 -5.19 11.42
CA TYR A 347 -5.24 -6.25 12.38
C TYR A 347 -5.86 -5.58 13.61
N SER A 348 -6.95 -6.14 14.10
CA SER A 348 -7.65 -5.63 15.28
C SER A 348 -6.64 -5.27 16.38
N ASN A 349 -6.58 -4.03 16.77
CA ASN A 349 -5.99 -3.34 17.93
C ASN A 349 -4.89 -4.04 18.78
N GLU A 350 -4.48 -5.26 18.49
CA GLU A 350 -3.51 -6.03 19.23
C GLU A 350 -2.30 -6.34 18.36
N LEU A 351 -1.14 -6.05 18.91
CA LEU A 351 0.11 -6.59 18.40
C LEU A 351 0.01 -8.10 18.43
N GLN A 352 0.05 -8.70 17.26
CA GLN A 352 0.24 -10.14 17.19
C GLN A 352 1.74 -10.43 17.23
N PRO A 353 2.24 -11.17 18.22
CA PRO A 353 3.58 -11.71 18.15
C PRO A 353 3.61 -12.66 16.94
N VAL A 354 4.39 -12.31 15.92
CA VAL A 354 4.49 -13.07 14.66
C VAL A 354 5.03 -14.47 14.89
N LEU A 355 5.69 -14.67 16.01
CA LEU A 355 6.36 -15.92 16.37
C LEU A 355 5.93 -16.34 17.77
N GLY A 356 4.95 -17.23 17.86
CA GLY A 356 4.63 -17.90 19.10
C GLY A 356 5.89 -18.57 19.64
N GLY A 357 6.41 -18.08 20.78
CA GLY A 357 7.61 -18.59 21.44
C GLY A 357 8.87 -17.73 21.37
N HIS A 358 9.02 -16.82 20.44
CA HIS A 358 10.13 -15.85 20.44
C HIS A 358 9.74 -14.59 21.19
N ARG A 359 10.04 -14.54 22.47
CA ARG A 359 9.75 -13.38 23.33
C ARG A 359 10.43 -12.12 22.79
N GLY A 360 9.64 -11.10 22.48
CA GLY A 360 10.11 -9.76 22.12
C GLY A 360 10.27 -9.49 20.62
N LYS A 361 9.82 -10.37 19.72
CA LYS A 361 9.76 -10.14 18.28
C LYS A 361 8.33 -9.76 17.89
N TYR A 362 8.15 -8.68 17.09
CA TYR A 362 6.83 -8.13 16.77
C TYR A 362 6.72 -7.78 15.29
N TYR A 363 5.59 -8.10 14.71
CA TYR A 363 5.15 -7.58 13.43
C TYR A 363 3.93 -6.67 13.62
N VAL A 364 3.94 -5.52 12.98
CA VAL A 364 2.83 -4.55 12.99
C VAL A 364 2.54 -4.13 11.56
N ASN A 365 1.27 -4.19 11.16
CA ASN A 365 0.78 -3.48 9.99
C ASN A 365 -0.04 -2.27 10.45
N THR A 366 0.30 -1.09 9.96
CA THR A 366 -0.34 0.17 10.39
C THR A 366 -1.71 0.40 9.73
N GLY A 367 -2.10 -0.47 8.79
CA GLY A 367 -3.37 -0.32 8.08
C GLY A 367 -3.40 0.87 7.15
N THR A 368 -4.53 1.52 7.03
CA THR A 368 -4.71 2.71 6.18
C THR A 368 -5.63 3.74 6.85
N TRP A 369 -5.54 4.98 6.38
CA TRP A 369 -6.35 6.11 6.85
C TRP A 369 -7.53 6.44 5.93
N ILE A 370 -7.64 5.78 4.77
CA ILE A 370 -8.79 5.92 3.87
C ILE A 370 -9.91 4.93 4.22
N PRO A 371 -11.16 5.22 3.84
CA PRO A 371 -12.29 4.30 4.03
C PRO A 371 -12.09 3.00 3.25
N MET A 372 -12.30 1.83 3.85
CA MET A 372 -12.12 0.52 3.23
C MET A 372 -13.34 -0.38 3.39
N LEU A 373 -13.71 -1.09 2.34
CA LEU A 373 -14.72 -2.14 2.37
C LEU A 373 -14.08 -3.52 2.13
N PHE A 374 -14.12 -4.37 3.16
CA PHE A 374 -13.65 -5.75 3.06
C PHE A 374 -14.84 -6.68 2.81
N LEU A 375 -15.03 -7.13 1.58
CA LEU A 375 -16.16 -7.99 1.18
C LEU A 375 -16.20 -9.31 1.95
N THR A 376 -15.04 -9.84 2.34
CA THR A 376 -14.91 -11.07 3.13
C THR A 376 -15.42 -10.94 4.56
N ARG A 377 -15.49 -9.71 5.10
CA ARG A 377 -15.99 -9.42 6.46
C ARG A 377 -17.46 -9.05 6.50
N THR A 378 -18.12 -8.95 5.35
CA THR A 378 -19.50 -8.51 5.24
C THR A 378 -20.42 -9.71 5.29
N LYS A 379 -21.27 -9.81 6.34
CA LYS A 379 -22.26 -10.88 6.50
C LYS A 379 -23.41 -10.82 5.48
N ARG A 380 -23.60 -9.67 4.82
CA ARG A 380 -24.65 -9.42 3.83
C ARG A 380 -24.15 -9.73 2.43
N LYS A 381 -24.94 -10.41 1.61
CA LYS A 381 -24.67 -10.53 0.17
C LYS A 381 -24.84 -9.16 -0.48
N LEU A 382 -23.74 -8.53 -0.88
CA LEU A 382 -23.73 -7.23 -1.53
C LEU A 382 -23.97 -7.38 -3.04
N ARG A 383 -24.54 -6.32 -3.63
CA ARG A 383 -24.63 -6.10 -5.08
C ARG A 383 -23.70 -4.96 -5.47
N TRP A 384 -23.39 -4.84 -6.73
CA TRP A 384 -22.55 -3.77 -7.25
C TRP A 384 -23.00 -2.36 -6.82
N ARG A 385 -24.30 -2.07 -6.90
CA ARG A 385 -24.87 -0.80 -6.47
C ARG A 385 -24.74 -0.51 -4.96
N ASP A 386 -24.62 -1.56 -4.16
CA ASP A 386 -24.46 -1.39 -2.71
C ASP A 386 -23.06 -0.81 -2.38
N LEU A 387 -22.09 -0.88 -3.33
CA LEU A 387 -20.76 -0.29 -3.15
C LEU A 387 -20.77 1.25 -3.14
N GLU A 388 -21.89 1.88 -3.51
CA GLU A 388 -22.10 3.34 -3.41
C GLU A 388 -22.50 3.77 -1.97
N ASP A 389 -22.80 2.82 -1.09
CA ASP A 389 -23.20 3.09 0.30
C ASP A 389 -21.95 3.27 1.18
N GLU A 390 -21.62 4.52 1.47
CA GLU A 390 -20.46 4.90 2.30
C GLU A 390 -20.48 4.27 3.69
N SER A 391 -21.67 3.96 4.23
CA SER A 391 -21.82 3.35 5.55
C SER A 391 -21.25 1.94 5.65
N LEU A 392 -20.99 1.28 4.51
CA LEU A 392 -20.35 -0.03 4.44
C LEU A 392 -18.82 0.05 4.60
N TYR A 393 -18.24 1.22 4.40
CA TYR A 393 -16.79 1.41 4.47
C TYR A 393 -16.38 1.71 5.91
N GLN A 394 -15.32 1.05 6.34
CA GLN A 394 -14.74 1.26 7.66
C GLN A 394 -13.45 2.08 7.52
N GLN A 395 -13.31 3.07 8.37
CA GLN A 395 -12.11 3.88 8.45
C GLN A 395 -11.55 3.78 9.86
N LEU A 396 -10.36 3.18 9.98
CA LEU A 396 -9.69 3.03 11.26
C LEU A 396 -8.37 3.81 11.20
N LEU A 397 -8.31 4.91 11.94
CA LEU A 397 -7.16 5.80 11.98
C LEU A 397 -6.12 5.23 12.93
N THR A 398 -5.33 4.27 12.43
CA THR A 398 -4.38 3.51 13.24
C THR A 398 -2.94 4.02 13.07
N TYR A 399 -2.16 3.88 14.14
CA TYR A 399 -0.73 4.18 14.15
C TYR A 399 0.00 3.24 15.12
N ALA A 400 1.24 2.91 14.78
CA ALA A 400 2.08 2.11 15.66
C ALA A 400 2.86 3.02 16.62
N VAL A 401 3.05 2.56 17.85
CA VAL A 401 3.91 3.20 18.86
C VAL A 401 5.01 2.23 19.23
N VAL A 402 6.25 2.56 18.88
CA VAL A 402 7.43 1.77 19.20
C VAL A 402 8.23 2.47 20.29
N ARG A 403 8.50 1.75 21.37
CA ARG A 403 9.28 2.23 22.51
C ARG A 403 10.51 1.38 22.70
N LYS A 404 11.66 2.02 22.65
CA LYS A 404 12.94 1.37 22.95
C LYS A 404 13.23 1.50 24.43
N GLY A 405 13.20 0.38 25.15
CA GLY A 405 13.70 0.29 26.52
C GLY A 405 15.17 -0.13 26.54
N LEU A 406 15.81 -0.06 27.73
CA LEU A 406 17.20 -0.50 27.91
C LEU A 406 17.38 -2.02 27.66
N ALA A 407 16.35 -2.81 27.97
CA ALA A 407 16.40 -4.27 27.86
C ALA A 407 15.48 -4.86 26.80
N LYS A 408 14.53 -4.08 26.29
CA LYS A 408 13.50 -4.60 25.40
C LYS A 408 12.86 -3.47 24.57
N THR A 409 12.70 -3.71 23.27
CA THR A 409 11.85 -2.89 22.41
C THR A 409 10.42 -3.44 22.46
N THR A 410 9.45 -2.55 22.55
CA THR A 410 8.03 -2.91 22.52
C THR A 410 7.32 -2.09 21.46
N ALA A 411 6.30 -2.67 20.85
CA ALA A 411 5.46 -1.99 19.90
C ALA A 411 3.98 -2.18 20.25
N SER A 412 3.12 -1.25 19.88
CA SER A 412 1.68 -1.34 20.05
C SER A 412 0.98 -0.62 18.91
N LEU A 413 -0.09 -1.21 18.37
CA LEU A 413 -0.99 -0.53 17.46
C LEU A 413 -2.02 0.25 18.27
N ARG A 414 -2.27 1.49 17.88
CA ARG A 414 -3.23 2.38 18.52
C ARG A 414 -4.17 2.96 17.48
N ARG A 415 -5.30 3.45 17.95
CA ARG A 415 -6.28 4.16 17.14
C ARG A 415 -6.47 5.56 17.71
N ILE A 416 -6.69 6.53 16.82
CA ILE A 416 -7.21 7.85 17.19
C ILE A 416 -8.71 7.68 17.45
N ALA A 417 -9.19 8.34 18.49
CA ALA A 417 -10.57 8.29 18.91
C ALA A 417 -11.52 9.00 17.94
#